data_429ec263f9a08ea25461b71ca531eb3a
#
_entry.id   429ec263f9a08ea25461b71ca531eb3a
#
_cell.length_a   1.000
_cell.length_b   1.000
_cell.length_c   1.000
_cell.angle_alpha   90.00
_cell.angle_beta   90.00
_cell.angle_gamma   90.00
#
_symmetry.space_group_name_H-M   'P 1'
#
loop_
_entity.id
_entity.type
_entity.pdbx_description
1 polymer ?
#
loop_
_entity_poly.entity_id
_entity_poly.type
_entity_poly.pdbx_seq_one_letter_code
_entity_poly.pdbx_strand_id
1 'polypeptide(L)'
;MSDTKHRIIIAVDGFSSCGKSTFAKAIAARLGYIFIDTGAMYRAVTLYALEHGAIRSGIVDEEAVVKLLDRISITFRFNPERGASDIYVNGDLVEGKIRTIEVSNCVSRVSAIPEVRRKLVAMQQEMGRRRGVVMDGRDIGTVDSAM
;
A
#
# COMPACT_ATOMS: atom_id res chain seq x y z
N MET A 1 27.00 -3.00 -7.21
CA MET A 1 27.94 -3.46 -6.35
C MET A 1 27.52 -3.27 -4.89
N SER A 2 28.34 -2.71 -4.09
CA SER A 2 28.06 -2.74 -2.66
C SER A 2 26.76 -2.03 -2.29
N ASP A 3 26.32 -1.08 -3.06
CA ASP A 3 25.11 -0.34 -2.73
C ASP A 3 23.90 -1.22 -2.58
N THR A 4 23.79 -2.21 -3.44
CA THR A 4 22.66 -3.11 -3.39
C THR A 4 22.63 -3.87 -2.07
N LYS A 5 23.80 -4.21 -1.57
CA LYS A 5 23.89 -4.95 -0.33
C LYS A 5 23.50 -4.13 0.88
N HIS A 6 23.60 -2.83 0.77
CA HIS A 6 23.34 -1.96 1.92
C HIS A 6 21.90 -1.44 1.96
N ARG A 7 21.11 -1.79 0.97
CA ARG A 7 19.71 -1.41 1.02
C ARG A 7 19.03 -2.21 2.10
N ILE A 8 18.21 -1.54 2.87
CA ILE A 8 17.50 -2.16 3.97
C ILE A 8 16.03 -1.80 3.89
N ILE A 9 15.25 -2.56 4.61
CA ILE A 9 13.84 -2.28 4.78
C ILE A 9 13.69 -1.46 6.05
N ILE A 10 12.99 -0.36 5.94
CA ILE A 10 12.70 0.47 7.11
C ILE A 10 11.21 0.43 7.35
N ALA A 11 10.82 -0.10 8.49
CA ALA A 11 9.41 -0.18 8.86
C ALA A 11 9.12 0.88 9.90
N VAL A 12 8.14 1.72 9.60
CA VAL A 12 7.72 2.77 10.53
C VAL A 12 6.30 2.46 10.94
N ASP A 13 6.15 1.99 12.16
CA ASP A 13 4.83 1.71 12.67
C ASP A 13 4.70 2.28 14.07
N GLY A 14 3.59 2.02 14.73
CA GLY A 14 3.38 2.53 16.06
C GLY A 14 2.31 3.57 16.05
N PHE A 15 2.56 4.68 16.71
CA PHE A 15 1.53 5.68 16.89
C PHE A 15 1.13 6.32 15.58
N SER A 16 -0.15 6.37 15.34
CA SER A 16 -0.66 7.03 14.17
C SER A 16 -0.64 8.52 14.40
N SER A 17 0.30 9.19 13.82
CA SER A 17 0.36 10.62 13.92
C SER A 17 0.84 11.17 12.60
N CYS A 18 0.52 12.41 12.36
CA CYS A 18 0.95 13.08 11.14
C CYS A 18 2.46 13.15 11.05
N GLY A 19 3.11 13.33 12.20
CA GLY A 19 4.55 13.43 12.24
C GLY A 19 5.23 12.15 11.82
N LYS A 20 4.64 11.03 12.18
CA LYS A 20 5.20 9.72 11.84
C LYS A 20 5.23 9.49 10.35
N SER A 21 4.14 9.77 9.68
CA SER A 21 4.07 9.61 8.23
C SER A 21 5.04 10.55 7.52
N THR A 22 5.11 11.79 7.99
CA THR A 22 6.03 12.77 7.43
C THR A 22 7.47 12.31 7.58
N PHE A 23 7.80 11.75 8.74
CA PHE A 23 9.13 11.27 9.01
C PHE A 23 9.50 10.13 8.07
N ALA A 24 8.59 9.19 7.86
CA ALA A 24 8.84 8.06 6.97
C ALA A 24 9.08 8.51 5.55
N LYS A 25 8.29 9.46 5.07
CA LYS A 25 8.47 10.00 3.73
C LYS A 25 9.81 10.72 3.59
N ALA A 26 10.21 11.45 4.63
CA ALA A 26 11.49 12.15 4.61
C ALA A 26 12.65 11.16 4.56
N ILE A 27 12.58 10.07 5.30
CA ILE A 27 13.60 9.06 5.26
C ILE A 27 13.71 8.47 3.86
N ALA A 28 12.58 8.14 3.26
CA ALA A 28 12.57 7.57 1.92
C ALA A 28 13.22 8.50 0.92
N ALA A 29 12.89 9.79 0.99
CA ALA A 29 13.44 10.76 0.06
C ALA A 29 14.96 10.87 0.22
N ARG A 30 15.44 10.87 1.46
CA ARG A 30 16.87 11.03 1.71
C ARG A 30 17.67 9.83 1.26
N LEU A 31 17.10 8.65 1.37
CA LEU A 31 17.79 7.42 1.01
C LEU A 31 17.57 7.01 -0.44
N GLY A 32 16.69 7.71 -1.14
CA GLY A 32 16.33 7.30 -2.49
C GLY A 32 15.49 6.04 -2.49
N TYR A 33 14.82 5.75 -1.39
CA TYR A 33 13.98 4.58 -1.25
C TYR A 33 12.56 4.91 -1.68
N ILE A 34 11.81 3.88 -2.04
CA ILE A 34 10.40 4.03 -2.34
C ILE A 34 9.62 3.98 -1.04
N PHE A 35 8.76 4.97 -0.83
CA PHE A 35 7.88 4.97 0.33
C PHE A 35 6.63 4.17 -0.02
N ILE A 36 6.32 3.17 0.80
CA ILE A 36 5.16 2.30 0.59
C ILE A 36 4.12 2.62 1.65
N ASP A 37 3.04 3.23 1.21
CA ASP A 37 1.91 3.57 2.08
C ASP A 37 0.95 2.40 2.07
N THR A 38 0.96 1.60 3.14
CA THR A 38 0.12 0.41 3.19
C THR A 38 -1.36 0.77 3.22
N GLY A 39 -1.71 1.91 3.83
CA GLY A 39 -3.09 2.37 3.78
C GLY A 39 -3.56 2.65 2.37
N ALA A 40 -2.68 3.21 1.54
CA ALA A 40 -3.02 3.44 0.14
C ALA A 40 -3.26 2.13 -0.60
N MET A 41 -2.58 1.06 -0.21
CA MET A 41 -2.82 -0.24 -0.84
C MET A 41 -4.24 -0.73 -0.60
N TYR A 42 -4.74 -0.57 0.63
CA TYR A 42 -6.13 -0.96 0.92
C TYR A 42 -7.11 -0.09 0.16
N ARG A 43 -6.81 1.20 0.02
CA ARG A 43 -7.66 2.09 -0.76
C ARG A 43 -7.65 1.71 -2.23
N ALA A 44 -6.52 1.24 -2.74
CA ALA A 44 -6.43 0.81 -4.13
C ALA A 44 -7.29 -0.43 -4.37
N VAL A 45 -7.30 -1.38 -3.46
CA VAL A 45 -8.18 -2.54 -3.57
C VAL A 45 -9.64 -2.09 -3.54
N THR A 46 -9.96 -1.15 -2.66
CA THR A 46 -11.32 -0.62 -2.57
C THR A 46 -11.75 0.05 -3.86
N LEU A 47 -10.87 0.85 -4.45
CA LEU A 47 -11.16 1.48 -5.73
C LEU A 47 -11.42 0.45 -6.81
N TYR A 48 -10.58 -0.57 -6.89
CA TYR A 48 -10.75 -1.61 -7.89
C TYR A 48 -12.08 -2.32 -7.71
N ALA A 49 -12.45 -2.59 -6.45
CA ALA A 49 -13.72 -3.22 -6.15
C ALA A 49 -14.90 -2.34 -6.57
N LEU A 50 -14.79 -1.04 -6.34
CA LEU A 50 -15.83 -0.10 -6.78
C LEU A 50 -15.96 -0.11 -8.30
N GLU A 51 -14.84 -0.11 -9.00
CA GLU A 51 -14.85 -0.04 -10.44
C GLU A 51 -15.34 -1.32 -11.10
N HIS A 52 -15.28 -2.43 -10.40
CA HIS A 52 -15.62 -3.73 -10.95
C HIS A 52 -16.88 -4.32 -10.34
N GLY A 53 -17.67 -3.50 -9.68
CA GLY A 53 -19.00 -3.91 -9.24
C GLY A 53 -19.05 -4.75 -7.98
N ALA A 54 -17.94 -4.89 -7.27
CA ALA A 54 -17.93 -5.62 -5.99
C ALA A 54 -18.45 -4.77 -4.84
N ILE A 55 -18.53 -3.46 -5.05
CA ILE A 55 -19.12 -2.56 -4.08
C ILE A 55 -20.17 -1.75 -4.81
N ARG A 56 -21.41 -1.81 -4.32
CA ARG A 56 -22.52 -1.07 -4.93
C ARG A 56 -23.32 -0.40 -3.83
N SER A 57 -23.59 0.88 -4.00
CA SER A 57 -24.38 1.66 -3.06
C SER A 57 -23.85 1.52 -1.64
N GLY A 58 -22.51 1.53 -1.51
CA GLY A 58 -21.85 1.42 -0.21
C GLY A 58 -21.84 0.04 0.40
N ILE A 59 -22.38 -0.96 -0.29
CA ILE A 59 -22.42 -2.32 0.21
C ILE A 59 -21.29 -3.13 -0.41
N VAL A 60 -20.44 -3.71 0.44
CA VAL A 60 -19.30 -4.49 0.01
C VAL A 60 -19.69 -5.96 -0.10
N ASP A 61 -19.55 -6.53 -1.30
CA ASP A 61 -19.74 -7.95 -1.52
C ASP A 61 -18.38 -8.62 -1.32
N GLU A 62 -18.20 -9.23 -0.16
CA GLU A 62 -16.88 -9.78 0.21
C GLU A 62 -16.42 -10.86 -0.75
N GLU A 63 -17.31 -11.74 -1.15
CA GLU A 63 -16.94 -12.80 -2.09
C GLU A 63 -16.47 -12.23 -3.42
N ALA A 64 -17.15 -11.20 -3.89
CA ALA A 64 -16.76 -10.58 -5.14
C ALA A 64 -15.40 -9.90 -5.02
N VAL A 65 -15.15 -9.25 -3.88
CA VAL A 65 -13.85 -8.62 -3.66
C VAL A 65 -12.75 -9.68 -3.67
N VAL A 66 -12.97 -10.79 -2.97
CA VAL A 66 -11.97 -11.85 -2.90
C VAL A 66 -11.66 -12.38 -4.30
N LYS A 67 -12.68 -12.55 -5.14
CA LYS A 67 -12.47 -13.05 -6.50
C LYS A 67 -11.65 -12.09 -7.34
N LEU A 68 -11.73 -10.80 -7.06
CA LEU A 68 -10.97 -9.81 -7.82
C LEU A 68 -9.51 -9.75 -7.43
N LEU A 69 -9.14 -10.28 -6.26
CA LEU A 69 -7.78 -10.11 -5.74
C LEU A 69 -6.71 -10.64 -6.68
N ASP A 70 -6.99 -11.72 -7.39
CA ASP A 70 -6.01 -12.30 -8.30
C ASP A 70 -5.72 -11.41 -9.50
N ARG A 71 -6.57 -10.43 -9.74
CA ARG A 71 -6.40 -9.52 -10.87
C ARG A 71 -5.71 -8.23 -10.48
N ILE A 72 -5.41 -8.05 -9.20
CA ILE A 72 -4.87 -6.79 -8.71
C ILE A 72 -3.37 -6.91 -8.53
N SER A 73 -2.65 -6.00 -9.18
CA SER A 73 -1.21 -5.87 -9.00
C SER A 73 -0.94 -4.42 -8.62
N ILE A 74 -0.34 -4.20 -7.47
CA ILE A 74 -0.08 -2.87 -6.96
C ILE A 74 1.41 -2.59 -7.03
N THR A 75 1.77 -1.43 -7.57
CA THR A 75 3.15 -0.98 -7.62
C THR A 75 3.22 0.46 -7.16
N PHE A 76 4.41 0.88 -6.78
CA PHE A 76 4.69 2.25 -6.39
C PHE A 76 5.84 2.77 -7.24
N ARG A 77 5.78 4.04 -7.60
CA ARG A 77 6.86 4.69 -8.30
C ARG A 77 7.14 6.03 -7.66
N PHE A 78 8.40 6.32 -7.47
CA PHE A 78 8.78 7.60 -6.92
C PHE A 78 8.47 8.72 -7.92
N ASN A 79 7.82 9.77 -7.44
CA ASN A 79 7.49 10.92 -8.25
C ASN A 79 8.32 12.10 -7.74
N PRO A 80 9.37 12.48 -8.46
CA PRO A 80 10.25 13.57 -7.99
C PRO A 80 9.54 14.91 -7.85
N GLU A 81 8.50 15.14 -8.65
CA GLU A 81 7.77 16.39 -8.57
C GLU A 81 7.01 16.53 -7.28
N ARG A 82 6.54 15.42 -6.74
CA ARG A 82 5.83 15.43 -5.46
C ARG A 82 6.75 15.11 -4.29
N GLY A 83 7.94 14.59 -4.55
CA GLY A 83 8.81 14.12 -3.49
C GLY A 83 8.22 12.94 -2.74
N ALA A 84 7.41 12.13 -3.41
CA ALA A 84 6.71 11.03 -2.79
C ALA A 84 6.45 9.95 -3.84
N SER A 85 6.03 8.78 -3.38
CA SER A 85 5.70 7.69 -4.29
C SER A 85 4.24 7.74 -4.68
N ASP A 86 3.97 7.45 -5.94
CA ASP A 86 2.61 7.31 -6.45
C ASP A 86 2.25 5.85 -6.53
N ILE A 87 0.98 5.54 -6.30
CA ILE A 87 0.49 4.17 -6.34
C ILE A 87 -0.18 3.88 -7.67
N TYR A 88 0.09 2.68 -8.19
CA TYR A 88 -0.46 2.22 -9.47
C TYR A 88 -1.16 0.88 -9.26
N VAL A 89 -2.25 0.68 -9.96
CA VAL A 89 -2.95 -0.61 -9.99
C VAL A 89 -2.93 -1.09 -11.43
N ASN A 90 -2.33 -2.26 -11.64
CA ASN A 90 -2.23 -2.86 -12.97
C ASN A 90 -1.66 -1.89 -14.00
N GLY A 91 -0.71 -1.07 -13.55
CA GLY A 91 -0.05 -0.11 -14.42
C GLY A 91 -0.73 1.24 -14.55
N ASP A 92 -1.91 1.39 -13.97
CA ASP A 92 -2.65 2.64 -14.04
C ASP A 92 -2.43 3.48 -12.80
N LEU A 93 -2.13 4.74 -12.99
CA LEU A 93 -1.92 5.67 -11.89
C LEU A 93 -3.26 5.92 -11.18
N VAL A 94 -3.32 5.61 -9.91
CA VAL A 94 -4.56 5.78 -9.16
C VAL A 94 -4.41 6.68 -7.94
N GLU A 95 -3.28 7.35 -7.82
CA GLU A 95 -2.96 8.15 -6.63
C GLU A 95 -4.07 9.13 -6.26
N GLY A 96 -4.65 9.82 -7.23
CA GLY A 96 -5.72 10.76 -6.95
C GLY A 96 -7.06 10.09 -6.74
N LYS A 97 -7.26 8.95 -7.38
CA LYS A 97 -8.58 8.29 -7.35
C LYS A 97 -8.84 7.59 -6.03
N ILE A 98 -7.81 7.21 -5.30
CA ILE A 98 -8.00 6.49 -4.05
C ILE A 98 -8.37 7.39 -2.89
N ARG A 99 -8.40 8.69 -3.12
CA ARG A 99 -8.67 9.67 -2.05
C ARG A 99 -10.08 10.20 -2.08
N THR A 100 -10.96 9.61 -2.86
CA THR A 100 -12.34 10.07 -2.94
C THR A 100 -13.12 9.65 -1.70
N ILE A 101 -14.26 10.31 -1.50
CA ILE A 101 -15.14 9.98 -0.39
C ILE A 101 -15.67 8.57 -0.51
N GLU A 102 -15.97 8.14 -1.73
CA GLU A 102 -16.47 6.78 -1.96
C GLU A 102 -15.49 5.74 -1.44
N VAL A 103 -14.21 5.90 -1.78
CA VAL A 103 -13.19 4.98 -1.32
C VAL A 103 -13.08 5.05 0.21
N SER A 104 -13.05 6.26 0.74
CA SER A 104 -12.90 6.46 2.19
C SER A 104 -14.04 5.80 2.96
N ASN A 105 -15.24 5.83 2.41
CA ASN A 105 -16.40 5.26 3.09
C ASN A 105 -16.39 3.74 3.12
N CYS A 106 -15.67 3.11 2.22
CA CYS A 106 -15.70 1.65 2.09
C CYS A 106 -14.41 0.97 2.52
N VAL A 107 -13.33 1.72 2.65
CA VAL A 107 -12.01 1.11 2.85
C VAL A 107 -11.93 0.29 4.14
N SER A 108 -12.61 0.71 5.20
CA SER A 108 -12.52 -0.05 6.46
C SER A 108 -13.17 -1.42 6.33
N ARG A 109 -14.24 -1.52 5.57
CA ARG A 109 -14.89 -2.82 5.35
C ARG A 109 -14.04 -3.72 4.49
N VAL A 110 -13.41 -3.15 3.46
CA VAL A 110 -12.55 -3.92 2.59
C VAL A 110 -11.33 -4.41 3.35
N SER A 111 -10.74 -3.55 4.17
CA SER A 111 -9.55 -3.92 4.91
C SER A 111 -9.81 -4.92 6.03
N ALA A 112 -11.07 -5.10 6.40
CA ALA A 112 -11.43 -6.11 7.40
C ALA A 112 -11.51 -7.52 6.81
N ILE A 113 -11.50 -7.64 5.49
CA ILE A 113 -11.59 -8.95 4.83
C ILE A 113 -10.24 -9.67 4.97
N PRO A 114 -10.21 -10.85 5.61
CA PRO A 114 -8.93 -11.53 5.85
C PRO A 114 -8.14 -11.82 4.59
N GLU A 115 -8.80 -12.20 3.51
CA GLU A 115 -8.12 -12.49 2.25
C GLU A 115 -7.44 -11.25 1.68
N VAL A 116 -8.07 -10.09 1.82
CA VAL A 116 -7.46 -8.84 1.38
C VAL A 116 -6.19 -8.58 2.17
N ARG A 117 -6.26 -8.74 3.49
CA ARG A 117 -5.10 -8.49 4.33
C ARG A 117 -3.95 -9.44 3.96
N ARG A 118 -4.26 -10.71 3.77
CA ARG A 118 -3.23 -11.68 3.39
C ARG A 118 -2.60 -11.33 2.06
N LYS A 119 -3.41 -10.93 1.09
CA LYS A 119 -2.90 -10.55 -0.22
C LYS A 119 -1.95 -9.36 -0.12
N LEU A 120 -2.36 -8.35 0.62
CA LEU A 120 -1.56 -7.14 0.72
C LEU A 120 -0.30 -7.35 1.53
N VAL A 121 -0.37 -8.16 2.58
CA VAL A 121 0.84 -8.49 3.34
C VAL A 121 1.82 -9.24 2.44
N ALA A 122 1.33 -10.17 1.63
CA ALA A 122 2.20 -10.89 0.70
C ALA A 122 2.87 -9.94 -0.29
N MET A 123 2.12 -8.96 -0.80
CA MET A 123 2.70 -7.95 -1.67
C MET A 123 3.77 -7.13 -0.97
N GLN A 124 3.51 -6.75 0.28
CA GLN A 124 4.48 -5.99 1.05
C GLN A 124 5.76 -6.79 1.28
N GLN A 125 5.61 -8.07 1.57
CA GLN A 125 6.77 -8.94 1.74
C GLN A 125 7.57 -9.04 0.45
N GLU A 126 6.89 -9.13 -0.67
CA GLU A 126 7.56 -9.18 -1.96
C GLU A 126 8.32 -7.89 -2.25
N MET A 127 7.70 -6.76 -1.95
CA MET A 127 8.36 -5.48 -2.11
C MET A 127 9.57 -5.37 -1.20
N GLY A 128 9.45 -5.88 0.03
CA GLY A 128 10.53 -5.86 0.98
C GLY A 128 11.73 -6.69 0.56
N ARG A 129 11.50 -7.77 -0.17
CA ARG A 129 12.60 -8.60 -0.66
C ARG A 129 13.53 -7.83 -1.57
N ARG A 130 13.00 -6.85 -2.27
CA ARG A 130 13.82 -6.03 -3.17
C ARG A 130 14.66 -5.03 -2.42
N ARG A 131 14.26 -4.74 -1.16
CA ARG A 131 14.93 -3.76 -0.31
C ARG A 131 14.92 -2.38 -0.92
N GLY A 132 15.37 -1.42 -0.16
CA GLY A 132 15.33 -0.04 -0.61
C GLY A 132 13.94 0.54 -0.55
N VAL A 133 13.13 0.10 0.42
CA VAL A 133 11.77 0.60 0.62
C VAL A 133 11.58 1.04 2.06
N VAL A 134 10.69 1.99 2.24
CA VAL A 134 10.23 2.41 3.56
C VAL A 134 8.74 2.13 3.61
N MET A 135 8.30 1.40 4.61
CA MET A 135 6.90 1.03 4.74
C MET A 135 6.26 1.69 5.94
N ASP A 136 5.00 2.04 5.79
CA ASP A 136 4.20 2.62 6.86
C ASP A 136 2.92 1.81 6.96
N GLY A 137 2.66 1.22 8.12
CA GLY A 137 1.44 0.46 8.31
C GLY A 137 1.51 -0.39 9.56
N ARG A 138 0.39 -0.96 9.93
CA ARG A 138 0.27 -1.68 11.19
C ARG A 138 0.70 -3.13 11.12
N ASP A 139 0.66 -3.71 9.94
CA ASP A 139 0.96 -5.12 9.78
C ASP A 139 2.42 -5.38 9.45
N ILE A 140 3.22 -4.34 9.53
CA ILE A 140 4.61 -4.41 9.11
C ILE A 140 5.46 -5.32 10.00
N GLY A 141 5.04 -5.47 11.25
CA GLY A 141 5.81 -6.32 12.15
C GLY A 141 6.07 -7.71 11.60
N THR A 142 5.13 -8.25 10.84
CA THR A 142 5.33 -9.55 10.24
C THR A 142 6.37 -9.53 9.14
N VAL A 143 6.50 -8.41 8.47
CA VAL A 143 7.51 -8.27 7.43
C VAL A 143 8.90 -8.20 8.05
N ASP A 144 9.01 -7.48 9.14
CA ASP A 144 10.27 -7.34 9.82
C ASP A 144 10.85 -8.66 10.28
N SER A 145 10.00 -9.53 10.74
CA SER A 145 10.47 -10.79 11.25
C SER A 145 11.16 -11.61 10.16
N ALA A 146 10.98 -11.23 8.93
CA ALA A 146 11.63 -11.91 7.84
C ALA A 146 13.09 -11.55 7.69
N MET A 147 13.51 -10.56 8.39
CA MET A 147 14.92 -10.18 8.32
C MET A 147 15.80 -10.96 9.27
#